data_edb5a7e8eac0d85a033067f8cc23a5b1
#
_entry.id   edb5a7e8eac0d85a033067f8cc23a5b1
#
_cell.length_a   1.000
_cell.length_b   1.000
_cell.length_c   1.000
_cell.angle_alpha   90.00
_cell.angle_beta   90.00
_cell.angle_gamma   90.00
#
_symmetry.space_group_name_H-M   'P 1'
#
loop_
_entity.id
_entity.type
_entity.pdbx_description
1 polymer ?
#
loop_
_entity_poly.entity_id
_entity_poly.type
_entity_poly.pdbx_seq_one_letter_code
_entity_poly.pdbx_strand_id
1 'polypeptide(L)'
;MSTIKVDTVQSTGGGAVTLTNQHAPKVWLHYDQKGDSGSTQALDSFNVSSVTDAATGQYEVNVTNSFSNAFHATGAIAIDSGTSALFSSGPESDTSSSMIDLLSYNSGGSLADADSATNITCGDLA
;
A
#
# COMPACT_ATOMS: atom_id res chain seq x y z
N MET A 1 10.65 20.63 28.84
CA MET A 1 10.05 19.82 27.77
C MET A 1 8.53 20.08 27.78
N SER A 2 7.95 20.49 26.68
CA SER A 2 6.50 20.76 26.62
C SER A 2 5.80 19.53 26.07
N THR A 3 4.76 19.08 26.74
CA THR A 3 3.94 17.93 26.31
C THR A 3 2.53 18.41 26.02
N ILE A 4 2.02 18.08 24.84
CA ILE A 4 0.61 18.27 24.48
C ILE A 4 -0.09 16.92 24.69
N LYS A 5 -1.12 16.91 25.55
CA LYS A 5 -1.98 15.74 25.74
C LYS A 5 -3.33 16.04 25.11
N VAL A 6 -3.68 15.29 24.10
CA VAL A 6 -4.98 15.41 23.37
C VAL A 6 -5.55 14.03 23.11
N ASP A 7 -6.84 13.88 23.18
CA ASP A 7 -7.52 12.62 22.89
C ASP A 7 -7.68 12.41 21.37
N THR A 8 -7.72 13.50 20.62
CA THR A 8 -7.88 13.46 19.16
C THR A 8 -7.12 14.62 18.51
N VAL A 9 -6.41 14.36 17.43
CA VAL A 9 -5.85 15.36 16.54
C VAL A 9 -6.57 15.30 15.22
N GLN A 10 -7.27 16.37 14.87
CA GLN A 10 -8.06 16.47 13.64
C GLN A 10 -7.80 17.81 12.96
N SER A 11 -7.71 17.80 11.64
CA SER A 11 -7.71 19.03 10.85
C SER A 11 -9.03 19.77 11.00
N THR A 12 -9.00 21.09 11.08
CA THR A 12 -10.22 21.95 11.19
C THR A 12 -11.17 21.78 10.01
N GLY A 13 -10.69 21.30 8.86
CA GLY A 13 -11.49 21.00 7.68
C GLY A 13 -11.91 19.53 7.55
N GLY A 14 -11.64 18.69 8.55
CA GLY A 14 -11.96 17.26 8.52
C GLY A 14 -11.02 16.40 7.66
N GLY A 15 -10.01 16.99 7.05
CA GLY A 15 -9.01 16.28 6.24
C GLY A 15 -7.92 15.60 7.07
N ALA A 16 -6.96 15.00 6.40
CA ALA A 16 -5.80 14.41 7.04
C ALA A 16 -4.95 15.44 7.80
N VAL A 17 -4.44 15.05 8.96
CA VAL A 17 -3.52 15.89 9.73
C VAL A 17 -2.11 15.71 9.17
N THR A 18 -1.47 16.82 8.83
CA THR A 18 -0.04 16.83 8.49
C THR A 18 0.78 17.13 9.73
N LEU A 19 1.65 16.20 10.11
CA LEU A 19 2.59 16.38 11.20
C LEU A 19 3.93 16.89 10.62
N THR A 20 4.36 18.08 10.99
CA THR A 20 5.63 18.64 10.52
C THR A 20 6.79 17.74 10.95
N ASN A 21 7.67 17.39 10.01
CA ASN A 21 8.82 16.50 10.21
C ASN A 21 8.48 15.07 10.66
N GLN A 22 7.25 14.62 10.45
CA GLN A 22 6.85 13.22 10.65
C GLN A 22 6.09 12.72 9.44
N HIS A 23 6.54 11.60 8.89
CA HIS A 23 5.87 10.88 7.81
C HIS A 23 5.14 9.67 8.41
N ALA A 24 3.89 9.87 8.83
CA ALA A 24 3.03 8.76 9.19
C ALA A 24 2.65 7.96 7.91
N PRO A 25 2.36 6.65 8.02
CA PRO A 25 1.77 5.90 6.92
C PRO A 25 0.52 6.62 6.40
N LYS A 26 0.46 6.84 5.10
CA LYS A 26 -0.67 7.50 4.41
C LYS A 26 -1.58 6.52 3.70
N VAL A 27 -1.04 5.35 3.42
CA VAL A 27 -1.75 4.21 2.86
C VAL A 27 -1.27 2.96 3.57
N TRP A 28 -2.18 2.08 3.93
CA TRP A 28 -1.84 0.71 4.24
C TRP A 28 -2.94 -0.21 3.70
N LEU A 29 -2.56 -1.42 3.34
CA LEU A 29 -3.41 -2.42 2.73
C LEU A 29 -2.98 -3.81 3.17
N HIS A 30 -3.96 -4.63 3.53
CA HIS A 30 -3.85 -6.08 3.61
C HIS A 30 -4.77 -6.68 2.54
N TYR A 31 -4.26 -7.55 1.70
CA TYR A 31 -4.98 -8.07 0.54
C TYR A 31 -4.57 -9.50 0.21
N ASP A 32 -5.44 -10.18 -0.52
CA ASP A 32 -5.25 -11.48 -1.13
C ASP A 32 -5.21 -11.30 -2.65
N GLN A 33 -4.06 -11.64 -3.29
CA GLN A 33 -3.92 -11.55 -4.74
C GLN A 33 -4.65 -12.68 -5.47
N LYS A 34 -4.72 -13.87 -4.86
CA LYS A 34 -5.39 -15.02 -5.47
C LYS A 34 -6.90 -14.92 -5.36
N GLY A 35 -7.43 -14.40 -4.25
CA GLY A 35 -8.86 -14.27 -3.97
C GLY A 35 -9.66 -15.53 -4.17
N ASP A 36 -10.92 -15.54 -3.77
CA ASP A 36 -11.82 -16.69 -3.95
C ASP A 36 -12.18 -16.95 -5.42
N SER A 37 -11.91 -16.02 -6.32
CA SER A 37 -12.27 -16.08 -7.74
C SER A 37 -11.14 -15.65 -8.66
N GLY A 38 -9.90 -15.62 -8.18
CA GLY A 38 -8.75 -15.15 -8.94
C GLY A 38 -8.68 -13.63 -9.11
N SER A 39 -9.41 -12.89 -8.27
CA SER A 39 -9.37 -11.43 -8.25
C SER A 39 -8.73 -10.95 -6.95
N THR A 40 -7.81 -10.02 -7.03
CA THR A 40 -7.20 -9.39 -5.86
C THR A 40 -8.25 -8.76 -4.97
N GLN A 41 -8.25 -9.10 -3.69
CA GLN A 41 -9.21 -8.60 -2.71
C GLN A 41 -8.51 -7.79 -1.62
N ALA A 42 -8.98 -6.57 -1.38
CA ALA A 42 -8.62 -5.83 -0.18
C ALA A 42 -9.35 -6.46 1.01
N LEU A 43 -8.59 -7.03 1.95
CA LEU A 43 -9.13 -7.59 3.19
C LEU A 43 -9.35 -6.50 4.24
N ASP A 44 -8.40 -5.57 4.35
CA ASP A 44 -8.50 -4.37 5.17
C ASP A 44 -7.54 -3.30 4.65
N SER A 45 -7.90 -2.01 4.81
CA SER A 45 -7.10 -0.94 4.22
C SER A 45 -7.39 0.43 4.81
N PHE A 46 -6.45 1.36 4.61
CA PHE A 46 -6.64 2.78 4.87
C PHE A 46 -6.21 3.59 3.65
N ASN A 47 -7.03 4.55 3.24
CA ASN A 47 -6.82 5.43 2.09
C ASN A 47 -6.70 4.69 0.74
N VAL A 48 -7.34 3.55 0.62
CA VAL A 48 -7.42 2.76 -0.63
C VAL A 48 -8.82 2.88 -1.19
N SER A 49 -8.94 3.15 -2.48
CA SER A 49 -10.21 3.19 -3.21
C SER A 49 -10.50 1.88 -3.94
N SER A 50 -9.47 1.25 -4.50
CA SER A 50 -9.57 -0.05 -5.15
C SER A 50 -8.19 -0.72 -5.25
N VAL A 51 -8.20 -2.04 -5.42
CA VAL A 51 -7.05 -2.83 -5.81
C VAL A 51 -7.39 -3.52 -7.13
N THR A 52 -6.49 -3.42 -8.09
CA THR A 52 -6.63 -4.02 -9.43
C THR A 52 -5.56 -5.09 -9.61
N ASP A 53 -5.97 -6.27 -10.00
CA ASP A 53 -5.07 -7.31 -10.50
C ASP A 53 -4.69 -6.95 -11.94
N ALA A 54 -3.46 -6.49 -12.13
CA ALA A 54 -2.97 -6.07 -13.44
C ALA A 54 -2.40 -7.25 -14.24
N ALA A 55 -1.68 -8.15 -13.58
CA ALA A 55 -1.12 -9.39 -14.14
C ALA A 55 -0.60 -10.28 -13.00
N THR A 56 -0.21 -11.52 -13.32
CA THR A 56 0.42 -12.42 -12.34
C THR A 56 1.56 -11.72 -11.59
N GLY A 57 1.42 -11.63 -10.28
CA GLY A 57 2.38 -10.97 -9.40
C GLY A 57 2.46 -9.46 -9.54
N GLN A 58 1.51 -8.82 -10.25
CA GLN A 58 1.44 -7.37 -10.42
C GLN A 58 0.07 -6.86 -10.02
N TYR A 59 0.04 -5.84 -9.16
CA TYR A 59 -1.20 -5.26 -8.68
C TYR A 59 -1.06 -3.75 -8.44
N GLU A 60 -2.13 -3.06 -8.74
CA GLU A 60 -2.25 -1.62 -8.61
C GLU A 60 -3.14 -1.27 -7.42
N VAL A 61 -2.63 -0.45 -6.51
CA VAL A 61 -3.36 0.08 -5.37
C VAL A 61 -3.76 1.52 -5.66
N ASN A 62 -5.02 1.75 -5.97
CA ASN A 62 -5.55 3.08 -6.18
C ASN A 62 -5.90 3.74 -4.85
N VAL A 63 -5.49 4.98 -4.64
CA VAL A 63 -5.69 5.69 -3.38
C VAL A 63 -6.87 6.65 -3.44
N THR A 64 -7.55 6.81 -2.31
CA THR A 64 -8.69 7.75 -2.20
C THR A 64 -8.22 9.19 -2.17
N ASN A 65 -7.21 9.48 -1.36
CA ASN A 65 -6.58 10.79 -1.28
C ASN A 65 -5.17 10.70 -1.86
N SER A 66 -4.94 11.35 -2.98
CA SER A 66 -3.69 11.29 -3.72
C SER A 66 -2.51 11.85 -2.91
N PHE A 67 -1.33 11.35 -3.20
CA PHE A 67 -0.08 11.97 -2.77
C PHE A 67 0.18 13.27 -3.54
N SER A 68 0.98 14.15 -2.99
CA SER A 68 1.39 15.40 -3.67
C SER A 68 2.26 15.15 -4.92
N ASN A 69 2.88 13.98 -5.00
CA ASN A 69 3.70 13.54 -6.15
C ASN A 69 3.84 12.01 -6.15
N ALA A 70 4.54 11.46 -7.13
CA ALA A 70 4.83 10.03 -7.25
C ALA A 70 6.00 9.54 -6.37
N PHE A 71 6.68 10.44 -5.66
CA PHE A 71 7.85 10.11 -4.84
C PHE A 71 7.43 9.79 -3.39
N HIS A 72 6.92 8.60 -3.18
CA HIS A 72 6.58 8.08 -1.86
C HIS A 72 7.36 6.78 -1.58
N ALA A 73 7.55 6.48 -0.31
CA ALA A 73 8.26 5.27 0.13
C ALA A 73 7.25 4.18 0.45
N THR A 74 7.39 3.03 -0.18
CA THR A 74 6.54 1.87 0.04
C THR A 74 7.35 0.69 0.53
N GLY A 75 6.90 0.08 1.64
CA GLY A 75 7.34 -1.22 2.09
C GLY A 75 6.22 -2.23 1.88
N ALA A 76 6.55 -3.39 1.31
CA ALA A 76 5.57 -4.44 1.09
C ALA A 76 6.15 -5.81 1.41
N ILE A 77 5.28 -6.71 1.89
CA ILE A 77 5.61 -8.11 2.21
C ILE A 77 4.51 -8.98 1.61
N ALA A 78 4.91 -10.06 0.95
CA ALA A 78 4.01 -11.05 0.39
C ALA A 78 4.31 -12.44 0.93
N ILE A 79 3.28 -13.24 1.13
CA ILE A 79 3.35 -14.61 1.66
C ILE A 79 2.52 -15.52 0.75
N ASP A 80 3.09 -16.67 0.41
CA ASP A 80 2.38 -17.78 -0.23
C ASP A 80 2.37 -18.98 0.72
N SER A 81 1.19 -19.52 0.99
CA SER A 81 1.01 -20.67 1.89
C SER A 81 1.55 -21.98 1.30
N GLY A 82 1.87 -22.01 0.04
CA GLY A 82 2.16 -23.25 -0.68
C GLY A 82 3.59 -23.77 -0.59
N THR A 83 4.63 -22.98 -0.61
CA THR A 83 6.04 -23.46 -0.50
C THR A 83 7.09 -22.40 -0.85
N SER A 84 6.71 -21.23 -1.31
CA SER A 84 7.66 -20.24 -1.78
C SER A 84 7.54 -18.96 -0.99
N ALA A 85 8.62 -18.54 -0.37
CA ALA A 85 8.69 -17.17 0.15
C ALA A 85 8.52 -16.22 -1.03
N LEU A 86 7.53 -15.35 -0.94
CA LEU A 86 7.36 -14.27 -1.89
C LEU A 86 8.07 -13.02 -1.39
N PHE A 87 8.67 -12.32 -2.30
CA PHE A 87 9.28 -11.02 -2.04
C PHE A 87 8.45 -9.98 -2.78
N SER A 88 7.95 -8.99 -2.06
CA SER A 88 7.37 -7.82 -2.72
C SER A 88 8.46 -6.81 -2.97
N SER A 89 8.58 -6.33 -4.18
CA SER A 89 9.42 -5.18 -4.51
C SER A 89 8.62 -3.90 -4.45
N GLY A 90 9.29 -2.81 -4.18
CA GLY A 90 8.71 -1.47 -4.19
C GLY A 90 8.15 -1.07 -5.56
N PRO A 91 7.72 0.18 -5.67
CA PRO A 91 6.91 0.63 -6.79
C PRO A 91 7.62 0.46 -8.14
N GLU A 92 6.88 -0.03 -9.11
CA GLU A 92 7.30 -0.09 -10.50
C GLU A 92 7.19 1.29 -11.18
N SER A 93 7.57 1.36 -12.44
CA SER A 93 7.64 2.60 -13.23
C SER A 93 6.31 3.34 -13.37
N ASP A 94 5.19 2.64 -13.22
CA ASP A 94 3.85 3.20 -13.43
C ASP A 94 3.23 3.82 -12.17
N THR A 95 3.93 3.75 -11.04
CA THR A 95 3.52 4.44 -9.81
C THR A 95 3.31 5.93 -10.05
N SER A 96 2.19 6.44 -9.59
CA SER A 96 1.77 7.84 -9.72
C SER A 96 1.37 8.45 -8.37
N SER A 97 0.95 9.70 -8.36
CA SER A 97 0.42 10.31 -7.13
C SER A 97 -0.90 9.69 -6.64
N SER A 98 -1.64 9.00 -7.50
CA SER A 98 -2.94 8.39 -7.19
C SER A 98 -2.95 6.86 -7.22
N MET A 99 -1.82 6.24 -7.59
CA MET A 99 -1.71 4.79 -7.73
C MET A 99 -0.32 4.30 -7.34
N ILE A 100 -0.28 3.18 -6.62
CA ILE A 100 0.95 2.48 -6.23
C ILE A 100 0.94 1.16 -6.98
N ASP A 101 1.90 0.97 -7.88
CA ASP A 101 2.11 -0.28 -8.60
C ASP A 101 3.13 -1.14 -7.86
N LEU A 102 2.77 -2.38 -7.58
CA LEU A 102 3.53 -3.30 -6.73
C LEU A 102 3.73 -4.65 -7.45
N LEU A 103 4.90 -5.23 -7.26
CA LEU A 103 5.26 -6.53 -7.80
C LEU A 103 5.54 -7.53 -6.69
N SER A 104 5.15 -8.78 -6.89
CA SER A 104 5.51 -9.91 -6.04
C SER A 104 6.23 -10.99 -6.83
N TYR A 105 7.29 -11.55 -6.25
CA TYR A 105 8.17 -12.54 -6.87
C TYR A 105 8.29 -13.77 -6.00
N ASN A 106 8.34 -14.94 -6.63
CA ASN A 106 8.70 -16.18 -5.98
C ASN A 106 10.22 -16.27 -5.70
N SER A 107 10.65 -17.29 -4.98
CA SER A 107 12.05 -17.52 -4.65
C SER A 107 12.95 -17.76 -5.88
N GLY A 108 12.38 -18.07 -7.03
CA GLY A 108 13.08 -18.22 -8.31
C GLY A 108 13.22 -16.89 -9.09
N GLY A 109 12.70 -15.78 -8.56
CA GLY A 109 12.73 -14.47 -9.23
C GLY A 109 11.68 -14.28 -10.32
N SER A 110 10.67 -15.14 -10.38
CA SER A 110 9.53 -15.00 -11.30
C SER A 110 8.36 -14.33 -10.59
N LEU A 111 7.57 -13.54 -11.33
CA LEU A 111 6.33 -12.96 -10.83
C LEU A 111 5.36 -14.07 -10.37
N ALA A 112 4.72 -13.86 -9.23
CA ALA A 112 3.78 -14.82 -8.66
C ALA A 112 2.78 -14.14 -7.73
N ASP A 113 1.53 -14.58 -7.78
CA ASP A 113 0.47 -14.07 -6.92
C ASP A 113 0.63 -14.59 -5.49
N ALA A 114 0.37 -13.74 -4.54
CA ALA A 114 0.46 -14.02 -3.11
C ALA A 114 -0.90 -14.42 -2.53
N ASP A 115 -0.92 -15.38 -1.58
CA ASP A 115 -2.12 -15.69 -0.79
C ASP A 115 -2.43 -14.57 0.22
N SER A 116 -1.42 -13.87 0.68
CA SER A 116 -1.57 -12.73 1.57
C SER A 116 -0.42 -11.75 1.35
N ALA A 117 -0.75 -10.49 1.23
CA ALA A 117 0.24 -9.45 1.12
C ALA A 117 -0.20 -8.18 1.88
N THR A 118 0.80 -7.44 2.31
CA THR A 118 0.60 -6.15 2.98
C THR A 118 1.50 -5.11 2.38
N ASN A 119 1.01 -3.89 2.28
CA ASN A 119 1.86 -2.75 1.99
C ASN A 119 1.60 -1.59 2.94
N ILE A 120 2.65 -0.79 3.16
CA ILE A 120 2.60 0.45 3.92
C ILE A 120 3.33 1.50 3.10
N THR A 121 2.68 2.63 2.83
CA THR A 121 3.25 3.71 2.06
C THR A 121 3.24 5.02 2.86
N CYS A 122 4.39 5.69 2.86
CA CYS A 122 4.61 6.99 3.47
C CYS A 122 4.89 8.02 2.38
N GLY A 123 4.34 9.21 2.54
CA GLY A 123 4.51 10.34 1.62
C GLY A 123 3.65 11.51 2.06
N ASP A 124 3.73 12.63 1.34
CA ASP A 124 2.88 13.78 1.58
C ASP A 124 1.59 13.66 0.77
N LEU A 125 0.45 13.82 1.42
CA LEU A 125 -0.84 13.91 0.73
C LEU A 125 -0.99 15.28 0.04
N ALA A 126 -1.70 15.29 -1.09
CA ALA A 126 -2.00 16.50 -1.85
C ALA A 126 -2.99 17.41 -1.10
#